data_cb488af93ac26b8054853a00b9240c56
#
_entry.id   cb488af93ac26b8054853a00b9240c56
#
_cell.length_a   1.000
_cell.length_b   1.000
_cell.length_c   1.000
_cell.angle_alpha   90.00
_cell.angle_beta   90.00
_cell.angle_gamma   90.00
#
_symmetry.space_group_name_H-M   'P 1'
#
loop_
_entity.id
_entity.type
_entity.pdbx_description
1 polymer ?
#
loop_
_entity_poly.entity_id
_entity_poly.type
_entity_poly.pdbx_seq_one_letter_code
_entity_poly.pdbx_strand_id
1 'polypeptide(L)'
;MDFIKEKRMPIEYETHFFNEVTYIVDYLKVKALMMIPKSKKDIKRIVIYLRGGKGQVGRVRAARLMQFANEHTLVIGPYYRGNNGSEGRDEFYRGDLNDVTHLIRLLNQNYPSAFIHMVGFSRGGLQGLLTFNDLSVDSYMIWGGVSDIHLMYEERVDLRGMLRRMVGHPKKDTKAYKSRDAMQFIKKDSPPILIIHGGKDIQVGIHQAYDLEKN
;
A
#
# COMPACT_ATOMS: atom_id res chain seq x y z
N MET A 1 -17.61 -7.93 8.03
CA MET A 1 -17.63 -6.53 7.51
C MET A 1 -17.72 -6.61 6.01
N ASP A 2 -18.45 -5.68 5.36
CA ASP A 2 -18.65 -5.71 3.92
C ASP A 2 -18.22 -4.39 3.30
N PHE A 3 -17.95 -4.41 2.00
CA PHE A 3 -17.90 -3.17 1.26
C PHE A 3 -19.28 -2.52 1.30
N ILE A 4 -19.36 -1.29 1.80
CA ILE A 4 -20.65 -0.58 1.96
C ILE A 4 -21.20 -0.06 0.63
N LYS A 5 -20.35 0.03 -0.39
CA LYS A 5 -20.72 0.45 -1.74
C LYS A 5 -19.73 -0.13 -2.75
N GLU A 6 -20.28 -0.62 -3.83
CA GLU A 6 -19.53 -1.08 -5.00
C GLU A 6 -20.11 -0.43 -6.26
N LYS A 7 -19.27 0.23 -7.04
CA LYS A 7 -19.64 0.90 -8.29
C LYS A 7 -18.82 0.37 -9.43
N ARG A 8 -19.50 -0.19 -10.44
CA ARG A 8 -18.88 -0.62 -11.68
C ARG A 8 -18.21 0.55 -12.39
N MET A 9 -16.94 0.40 -12.75
CA MET A 9 -16.21 1.35 -13.57
C MET A 9 -16.36 1.02 -15.06
N PRO A 10 -16.47 2.01 -15.95
CA PRO A 10 -16.57 1.81 -17.38
C PRO A 10 -15.19 1.50 -18.00
N ILE A 11 -14.54 0.46 -17.48
CA ILE A 11 -13.24 -0.03 -17.95
C ILE A 11 -13.46 -1.45 -18.44
N GLU A 12 -13.24 -1.65 -19.74
CA GLU A 12 -13.32 -2.97 -20.34
C GLU A 12 -11.98 -3.69 -20.23
N TYR A 13 -12.02 -4.92 -19.75
CA TYR A 13 -10.88 -5.83 -19.71
C TYR A 13 -11.40 -7.25 -19.90
N GLU A 14 -10.67 -8.07 -20.64
CA GLU A 14 -11.13 -9.37 -21.11
C GLU A 14 -11.59 -10.28 -19.97
N THR A 15 -10.76 -10.41 -18.94
CA THR A 15 -10.92 -11.41 -17.87
C THR A 15 -11.45 -10.85 -16.56
N HIS A 16 -11.44 -9.54 -16.37
CA HIS A 16 -11.78 -8.91 -15.10
C HIS A 16 -12.77 -7.78 -15.24
N PHE A 17 -13.40 -7.49 -14.12
CA PHE A 17 -14.21 -6.31 -13.89
C PHE A 17 -13.45 -5.29 -13.04
N PHE A 18 -13.67 -4.02 -13.30
CA PHE A 18 -13.17 -2.92 -12.44
C PHE A 18 -14.32 -2.30 -11.67
N ASN A 19 -14.18 -2.24 -10.34
CA ASN A 19 -15.13 -1.64 -9.44
C ASN A 19 -14.42 -0.63 -8.52
N GLU A 20 -15.05 0.52 -8.30
CA GLU A 20 -14.70 1.37 -7.17
C GLU A 20 -15.48 0.87 -5.96
N VAL A 21 -14.78 0.47 -4.92
CA VAL A 21 -15.36 -0.01 -3.67
C VAL A 21 -15.17 1.01 -2.55
N THR A 22 -16.09 1.03 -1.61
CA THR A 22 -16.05 1.91 -0.42
C THR A 22 -16.17 1.05 0.84
N TYR A 23 -15.34 1.31 1.82
CA TYR A 23 -15.33 0.66 3.13
C TYR A 23 -15.14 1.69 4.25
N ILE A 24 -15.49 1.34 5.48
CA ILE A 24 -15.42 2.25 6.64
C ILE A 24 -14.15 1.98 7.44
N VAL A 25 -13.41 3.04 7.73
CA VAL A 25 -12.23 3.03 8.59
C VAL A 25 -12.27 4.26 9.48
N ASP A 26 -12.20 4.09 10.80
CA ASP A 26 -12.21 5.21 11.75
C ASP A 26 -13.39 6.19 11.49
N TYR A 27 -14.58 5.64 11.19
CA TYR A 27 -15.80 6.38 10.81
C TYR A 27 -15.71 7.13 9.45
N LEU A 28 -14.62 6.99 8.70
CA LEU A 28 -14.41 7.60 7.38
C LEU A 28 -14.78 6.61 6.26
N LYS A 29 -15.38 7.12 5.19
CA LYS A 29 -15.56 6.38 3.95
C LYS A 29 -14.27 6.42 3.13
N VAL A 30 -13.58 5.29 3.07
CA VAL A 30 -12.35 5.12 2.28
C VAL A 30 -12.67 4.32 1.05
N LYS A 31 -12.03 4.65 -0.07
CA LYS A 31 -12.27 4.01 -1.36
C LYS A 31 -11.04 3.28 -1.87
N ALA A 32 -11.28 2.30 -2.73
CA ALA A 32 -10.26 1.57 -3.47
C ALA A 32 -10.71 1.27 -4.89
N LEU A 33 -9.77 1.09 -5.81
CA LEU A 33 -10.02 0.48 -7.10
C LEU A 33 -9.78 -1.02 -6.98
N MET A 34 -10.79 -1.81 -7.30
CA MET A 34 -10.76 -3.26 -7.28
C MET A 34 -10.89 -3.81 -8.70
N MET A 35 -10.01 -4.73 -9.07
CA MET A 35 -10.07 -5.52 -10.28
C MET A 35 -10.39 -6.96 -9.87
N ILE A 36 -11.56 -7.46 -10.23
CA ILE A 36 -12.07 -8.77 -9.83
C ILE A 36 -12.31 -9.68 -11.04
N PRO A 37 -11.92 -10.97 -11.00
CA PRO A 37 -12.19 -11.91 -12.08
C PRO A 37 -13.68 -11.99 -12.43
N LYS A 38 -14.01 -12.04 -13.73
CA LYS A 38 -15.40 -12.17 -14.21
C LYS A 38 -16.04 -13.46 -13.73
N SER A 39 -15.28 -14.52 -13.62
CA SER A 39 -15.76 -15.82 -13.14
C SER A 39 -16.26 -15.80 -11.71
N LYS A 40 -15.78 -14.85 -10.87
CA LYS A 40 -16.08 -14.71 -9.43
C LYS A 40 -15.94 -16.01 -8.60
N LYS A 41 -15.85 -17.13 -9.27
CA LYS A 41 -15.67 -18.45 -8.67
C LYS A 41 -14.18 -18.66 -8.53
N ASP A 42 -13.70 -18.99 -7.33
CA ASP A 42 -12.34 -19.46 -7.17
C ASP A 42 -11.24 -18.37 -7.14
N ILE A 43 -11.48 -17.28 -6.39
CA ILE A 43 -10.40 -16.34 -6.08
C ILE A 43 -9.41 -17.04 -5.13
N LYS A 44 -8.23 -17.36 -5.65
CA LYS A 44 -7.15 -18.04 -4.91
C LYS A 44 -6.10 -17.10 -4.38
N ARG A 45 -5.98 -15.92 -4.98
CA ARG A 45 -5.00 -14.90 -4.63
C ARG A 45 -5.61 -13.51 -4.60
N ILE A 46 -5.13 -12.72 -3.70
CA ILE A 46 -5.44 -11.29 -3.59
C ILE A 46 -4.13 -10.54 -3.66
N VAL A 47 -4.03 -9.56 -4.54
CA VAL A 47 -2.90 -8.63 -4.60
C VAL A 47 -3.37 -7.27 -4.12
N ILE A 48 -2.80 -6.77 -3.03
CA ILE A 48 -3.06 -5.42 -2.51
C ILE A 48 -1.93 -4.53 -3.00
N TYR A 49 -2.23 -3.64 -3.95
CA TYR A 49 -1.27 -2.68 -4.49
C TYR A 49 -1.27 -1.38 -3.71
N LEU A 50 -0.19 -1.11 -3.00
CA LEU A 50 0.05 0.11 -2.23
C LEU A 50 0.78 1.13 -3.10
N ARG A 51 0.08 2.20 -3.45
CA ARG A 51 0.57 3.23 -4.37
C ARG A 51 1.66 4.11 -3.77
N GLY A 52 2.45 4.72 -4.62
CA GLY A 52 3.37 5.80 -4.28
C GLY A 52 2.73 7.19 -4.26
N GLY A 53 3.54 8.20 -4.03
CA GLY A 53 3.17 9.61 -4.10
C GLY A 53 2.21 10.07 -3.00
N LYS A 54 1.71 11.31 -3.17
CA LYS A 54 0.76 11.98 -2.27
C LYS A 54 -0.28 12.74 -3.08
N GLY A 55 -1.52 12.79 -2.59
CA GLY A 55 -2.61 13.45 -3.30
C GLY A 55 -2.84 12.84 -4.69
N GLN A 56 -2.82 13.65 -5.73
CA GLN A 56 -3.02 13.18 -7.10
C GLN A 56 -1.77 12.56 -7.73
N VAL A 57 -0.58 12.76 -7.16
CA VAL A 57 0.66 12.13 -7.63
C VAL A 57 0.65 10.65 -7.29
N GLY A 58 0.92 9.80 -8.29
CA GLY A 58 0.99 8.35 -8.09
C GLY A 58 -0.36 7.66 -7.78
N ARG A 59 -1.49 8.30 -8.07
CA ARG A 59 -2.83 7.73 -7.84
C ARG A 59 -2.97 6.34 -8.48
N VAL A 60 -3.77 5.48 -7.87
CA VAL A 60 -4.08 4.15 -8.39
C VAL A 60 -4.75 4.27 -9.77
N ARG A 61 -4.21 3.54 -10.75
CA ARG A 61 -4.73 3.48 -12.13
C ARG A 61 -4.99 2.03 -12.51
N ALA A 62 -6.01 1.80 -13.33
CA ALA A 62 -6.36 0.47 -13.82
C ALA A 62 -5.16 -0.25 -14.47
N ALA A 63 -4.41 0.45 -15.34
CA ALA A 63 -3.24 -0.11 -16.01
C ALA A 63 -2.15 -0.63 -15.03
N ARG A 64 -2.08 -0.06 -13.83
CA ARG A 64 -1.16 -0.57 -12.80
C ARG A 64 -1.67 -1.87 -12.19
N LEU A 65 -2.96 -1.99 -11.94
CA LEU A 65 -3.55 -3.21 -11.40
C LEU A 65 -3.53 -4.35 -12.43
N MET A 66 -3.69 -4.04 -13.72
CA MET A 66 -3.63 -5.01 -14.81
C MET A 66 -2.31 -5.79 -14.86
N GLN A 67 -1.21 -5.22 -14.36
CA GLN A 67 0.10 -5.89 -14.32
C GLN A 67 0.11 -7.13 -13.43
N PHE A 68 -0.84 -7.25 -12.52
CA PHE A 68 -0.99 -8.38 -11.60
C PHE A 68 -2.20 -9.27 -11.95
N ALA A 69 -2.80 -9.05 -13.12
CA ALA A 69 -3.97 -9.79 -13.57
C ALA A 69 -3.66 -11.27 -13.78
N ASN A 70 -4.50 -12.13 -13.21
CA ASN A 70 -4.52 -13.56 -13.45
C ASN A 70 -5.96 -14.07 -13.21
N GLU A 71 -6.37 -15.15 -13.84
CA GLU A 71 -7.76 -15.69 -13.81
C GLU A 71 -8.33 -15.90 -12.40
N HIS A 72 -7.46 -16.19 -11.41
CA HIS A 72 -7.84 -16.46 -10.03
C HIS A 72 -7.39 -15.36 -9.06
N THR A 73 -7.02 -14.19 -9.57
CA THR A 73 -6.43 -13.12 -8.74
C THR A 73 -7.34 -11.89 -8.70
N LEU A 74 -7.79 -11.54 -7.50
CA LEU A 74 -8.35 -10.22 -7.21
C LEU A 74 -7.20 -9.24 -6.97
N VAL A 75 -7.21 -8.09 -7.64
CA VAL A 75 -6.23 -7.02 -7.41
C VAL A 75 -6.94 -5.79 -6.90
N ILE A 76 -6.44 -5.18 -5.81
CA ILE A 76 -7.07 -4.01 -5.22
C ILE A 76 -6.02 -2.98 -4.78
N GLY A 77 -6.29 -1.71 -5.07
CA GLY A 77 -5.45 -0.59 -4.68
C GLY A 77 -6.23 0.44 -3.87
N PRO A 78 -5.96 0.59 -2.57
CA PRO A 78 -6.61 1.63 -1.77
C PRO A 78 -6.17 3.02 -2.22
N TYR A 79 -7.13 3.97 -2.21
CA TYR A 79 -6.81 5.37 -2.53
C TYR A 79 -6.18 6.10 -1.36
N TYR A 80 -6.31 5.56 -0.14
CA TYR A 80 -6.08 6.16 1.17
C TYR A 80 -7.02 7.33 1.46
N ARG A 81 -7.23 7.60 2.75
CA ARG A 81 -8.04 8.75 3.21
C ARG A 81 -7.56 10.06 2.60
N GLY A 82 -8.50 10.95 2.31
CA GLY A 82 -8.23 12.25 1.70
C GLY A 82 -7.85 12.22 0.22
N ASN A 83 -7.96 11.07 -0.47
CA ASN A 83 -7.61 10.92 -1.88
C ASN A 83 -8.75 10.31 -2.70
N ASN A 84 -8.91 10.74 -3.96
CA ASN A 84 -9.87 10.21 -4.94
C ASN A 84 -11.31 10.02 -4.38
N GLY A 85 -11.79 10.99 -3.59
CA GLY A 85 -13.11 10.94 -2.98
C GLY A 85 -13.24 10.07 -1.75
N SER A 86 -12.13 9.58 -1.17
CA SER A 86 -12.09 9.09 0.20
C SER A 86 -12.19 10.26 1.18
N GLU A 87 -12.92 10.07 2.25
CA GLU A 87 -13.06 11.06 3.33
C GLU A 87 -11.75 11.21 4.13
N GLY A 88 -11.68 12.25 4.98
CA GLY A 88 -10.50 12.53 5.82
C GLY A 88 -9.39 13.25 5.07
N ARG A 89 -8.16 13.09 5.53
CA ARG A 89 -6.95 13.68 4.93
C ARG A 89 -5.79 12.68 4.93
N ASP A 90 -4.91 12.80 3.95
CA ASP A 90 -3.68 12.01 3.87
C ASP A 90 -2.72 12.41 5.01
N GLU A 91 -2.40 11.49 5.89
CA GLU A 91 -1.57 11.71 7.07
C GLU A 91 -0.15 11.15 6.96
N PHE A 92 0.21 10.55 5.86
CA PHE A 92 1.56 10.07 5.53
C PHE A 92 2.13 9.14 6.61
N TYR A 93 1.64 7.90 6.62
CA TYR A 93 1.97 6.83 7.57
C TYR A 93 1.46 7.05 9.00
N ARG A 94 0.20 7.47 9.14
CA ARG A 94 -0.55 7.52 10.41
C ARG A 94 -1.91 6.84 10.23
N GLY A 95 -2.99 7.61 10.25
CA GLY A 95 -4.34 7.06 10.07
C GLY A 95 -4.53 6.32 8.74
N ASP A 96 -3.80 6.69 7.70
CA ASP A 96 -3.78 5.98 6.42
C ASP A 96 -3.18 4.55 6.50
N LEU A 97 -2.47 4.18 7.58
CA LEU A 97 -2.13 2.79 7.87
C LEU A 97 -3.39 1.96 8.19
N ASN A 98 -4.33 2.54 8.93
CA ASN A 98 -5.59 1.88 9.25
C ASN A 98 -6.41 1.57 8.00
N ASP A 99 -6.30 2.40 6.95
CA ASP A 99 -6.98 2.16 5.68
C ASP A 99 -6.52 0.85 5.03
N VAL A 100 -5.22 0.53 5.18
CA VAL A 100 -4.63 -0.71 4.67
C VAL A 100 -5.00 -1.90 5.56
N THR A 101 -4.81 -1.79 6.87
CA THR A 101 -5.09 -2.91 7.80
C THR A 101 -6.56 -3.28 7.81
N HIS A 102 -7.48 -2.30 7.73
CA HIS A 102 -8.92 -2.58 7.58
C HIS A 102 -9.25 -3.27 6.26
N LEU A 103 -8.62 -2.84 5.15
CA LEU A 103 -8.81 -3.47 3.86
C LEU A 103 -8.34 -4.93 3.87
N ILE A 104 -7.17 -5.23 4.48
CA ILE A 104 -6.66 -6.60 4.61
C ILE A 104 -7.67 -7.46 5.38
N ARG A 105 -8.18 -6.99 6.54
CA ARG A 105 -9.19 -7.69 7.35
C ARG A 105 -10.47 -7.98 6.55
N LEU A 106 -10.95 -6.97 5.84
CA LEU A 106 -12.14 -7.08 5.01
C LEU A 106 -11.97 -8.14 3.91
N LEU A 107 -10.81 -8.15 3.25
CA LEU A 107 -10.50 -9.12 2.21
C LEU A 107 -10.36 -10.54 2.79
N ASN A 108 -9.68 -10.70 3.91
CA ASN A 108 -9.53 -11.99 4.58
C ASN A 108 -10.89 -12.57 5.04
N GLN A 109 -11.81 -11.73 5.50
CA GLN A 109 -13.15 -12.15 5.88
C GLN A 109 -14.00 -12.57 4.67
N ASN A 110 -13.89 -11.87 3.54
CA ASN A 110 -14.68 -12.17 2.34
C ASN A 110 -14.08 -13.32 1.51
N TYR A 111 -12.77 -13.56 1.63
CA TYR A 111 -12.03 -14.58 0.87
C TYR A 111 -11.09 -15.36 1.77
N PRO A 112 -11.59 -16.12 2.77
CA PRO A 112 -10.77 -16.72 3.83
C PRO A 112 -9.80 -17.81 3.33
N SER A 113 -10.01 -18.34 2.13
CA SER A 113 -9.14 -19.35 1.50
C SER A 113 -8.16 -18.77 0.49
N ALA A 114 -8.17 -17.46 0.27
CA ALA A 114 -7.27 -16.82 -0.68
C ALA A 114 -5.96 -16.38 0.00
N PHE A 115 -4.85 -16.60 -0.67
CA PHE A 115 -3.55 -16.04 -0.26
C PHE A 115 -3.52 -14.54 -0.51
N ILE A 116 -3.02 -13.77 0.46
CA ILE A 116 -2.92 -12.31 0.39
C ILE A 116 -1.46 -11.90 0.17
N HIS A 117 -1.21 -11.27 -0.96
CA HIS A 117 0.09 -10.72 -1.32
C HIS A 117 0.01 -9.20 -1.37
N MET A 118 0.99 -8.53 -0.79
CA MET A 118 1.08 -7.07 -0.85
C MET A 118 2.17 -6.63 -1.81
N VAL A 119 1.95 -5.53 -2.51
CA VAL A 119 2.94 -4.89 -3.39
C VAL A 119 3.02 -3.42 -3.04
N GLY A 120 4.16 -2.96 -2.53
CA GLY A 120 4.39 -1.57 -2.18
C GLY A 120 5.30 -0.87 -3.17
N PHE A 121 4.80 0.16 -3.84
CA PHE A 121 5.58 0.96 -4.78
C PHE A 121 5.93 2.33 -4.19
N SER A 122 7.22 2.74 -4.25
CA SER A 122 7.67 4.05 -3.77
C SER A 122 7.24 4.29 -2.30
N ARG A 123 6.47 5.32 -1.98
CA ARG A 123 5.83 5.52 -0.66
C ARG A 123 5.12 4.26 -0.15
N GLY A 124 4.47 3.52 -1.04
CA GLY A 124 3.77 2.27 -0.71
C GLY A 124 4.69 1.21 -0.10
N GLY A 125 6.00 1.31 -0.31
CA GLY A 125 7.00 0.44 0.32
C GLY A 125 6.94 0.51 1.84
N LEU A 126 7.10 1.69 2.40
CA LEU A 126 7.03 1.89 3.86
C LEU A 126 5.60 1.66 4.39
N GLN A 127 4.56 2.03 3.61
CA GLN A 127 3.17 1.74 3.96
C GLN A 127 2.95 0.23 4.17
N GLY A 128 3.51 -0.59 3.29
CA GLY A 128 3.44 -2.05 3.40
C GLY A 128 4.22 -2.58 4.59
N LEU A 129 5.48 -2.18 4.76
CA LEU A 129 6.32 -2.62 5.88
C LEU A 129 5.71 -2.29 7.26
N LEU A 130 4.95 -1.21 7.37
CA LEU A 130 4.27 -0.82 8.60
C LEU A 130 2.94 -1.55 8.83
N THR A 131 2.46 -2.35 7.87
CA THR A 131 1.12 -2.98 7.95
C THR A 131 1.11 -4.49 7.68
N PHE A 132 2.17 -5.05 7.08
CA PHE A 132 2.16 -6.44 6.60
C PHE A 132 2.20 -7.50 7.72
N ASN A 133 2.66 -7.15 8.92
CA ASN A 133 2.71 -8.05 10.07
C ASN A 133 1.42 -8.11 10.90
N ASP A 134 0.47 -7.19 10.65
CA ASP A 134 -0.73 -7.09 11.49
C ASP A 134 -1.71 -8.25 11.29
N LEU A 135 -1.63 -8.96 10.15
CA LEU A 135 -2.62 -9.98 9.76
C LEU A 135 -1.97 -11.02 8.86
N SER A 136 -2.77 -12.03 8.48
CA SER A 136 -2.37 -13.15 7.61
C SER A 136 -2.04 -12.68 6.19
N VAL A 137 -0.94 -11.97 6.03
CA VAL A 137 -0.35 -11.64 4.73
C VAL A 137 0.67 -12.72 4.40
N ASP A 138 0.56 -13.34 3.23
CA ASP A 138 1.41 -14.47 2.84
C ASP A 138 2.76 -14.03 2.27
N SER A 139 2.84 -12.87 1.65
CA SER A 139 4.11 -12.29 1.18
C SER A 139 4.00 -10.80 0.92
N TYR A 140 5.15 -10.13 0.91
CA TYR A 140 5.24 -8.71 0.60
C TYR A 140 6.32 -8.46 -0.47
N MET A 141 5.97 -7.72 -1.52
CA MET A 141 6.92 -7.21 -2.52
C MET A 141 7.09 -5.71 -2.35
N ILE A 142 8.31 -5.26 -2.13
CA ILE A 142 8.67 -3.84 -2.15
C ILE A 142 9.35 -3.51 -3.49
N TRP A 143 8.73 -2.63 -4.27
CA TRP A 143 9.20 -2.28 -5.62
C TRP A 143 9.59 -0.81 -5.70
N GLY A 144 10.90 -0.54 -5.81
CA GLY A 144 11.45 0.83 -5.78
C GLY A 144 10.89 1.60 -4.59
N GLY A 145 10.77 0.93 -3.44
CA GLY A 145 10.02 1.40 -2.30
C GLY A 145 10.89 2.06 -1.23
N VAL A 146 10.29 3.02 -0.53
CA VAL A 146 10.87 3.58 0.70
C VAL A 146 10.76 2.53 1.78
N SER A 147 11.86 2.26 2.49
CA SER A 147 11.91 1.38 3.66
C SER A 147 12.22 2.15 4.94
N ASP A 148 12.96 3.25 4.82
CA ASP A 148 13.34 4.13 5.91
C ASP A 148 13.00 5.59 5.60
N ILE A 149 12.20 6.21 6.46
CA ILE A 149 11.79 7.62 6.33
C ILE A 149 12.90 8.61 6.70
N HIS A 150 13.86 8.23 7.55
CA HIS A 150 15.03 9.05 7.83
C HIS A 150 15.90 9.16 6.59
N LEU A 151 16.24 8.02 6.00
CA LEU A 151 17.00 7.95 4.76
C LEU A 151 16.32 8.72 3.64
N MET A 152 14.97 8.57 3.50
CA MET A 152 14.18 9.37 2.55
C MET A 152 14.33 10.87 2.80
N TYR A 153 14.36 11.33 4.06
CA TYR A 153 14.55 12.75 4.38
C TYR A 153 15.96 13.23 4.01
N GLU A 154 16.97 12.38 4.17
CA GLU A 154 18.36 12.70 3.83
C GLU A 154 18.59 12.76 2.33
N GLU A 155 18.15 11.76 1.60
CA GLU A 155 18.32 11.61 0.15
C GLU A 155 17.48 12.61 -0.66
N ARG A 156 16.24 12.88 -0.25
CA ARG A 156 15.28 13.67 -1.00
C ARG A 156 15.14 15.09 -0.47
N VAL A 157 16.15 15.92 -0.76
CA VAL A 157 16.18 17.36 -0.35
C VAL A 157 14.92 18.10 -0.82
N ASP A 158 14.46 17.82 -2.03
CA ASP A 158 13.24 18.37 -2.63
C ASP A 158 11.95 18.02 -1.86
N LEU A 159 11.91 16.86 -1.18
CA LEU A 159 10.77 16.43 -0.37
C LEU A 159 10.82 16.88 1.09
N ARG A 160 11.93 17.43 1.57
CA ARG A 160 12.08 17.84 2.98
C ARG A 160 10.98 18.80 3.44
N GLY A 161 10.57 19.74 2.59
CA GLY A 161 9.48 20.68 2.92
C GLY A 161 8.15 19.95 3.14
N MET A 162 7.84 18.97 2.32
CA MET A 162 6.65 18.13 2.48
C MET A 162 6.75 17.25 3.73
N LEU A 163 7.88 16.56 3.92
CA LEU A 163 8.12 15.69 5.09
C LEU A 163 8.03 16.46 6.41
N ARG A 164 8.59 17.68 6.48
CA ARG A 164 8.45 18.53 7.68
C ARG A 164 7.00 18.89 7.99
N ARG A 165 6.17 19.14 6.99
CA ARG A 165 4.74 19.43 7.21
C ARG A 165 3.95 18.18 7.62
N MET A 166 4.31 17.00 7.12
CA MET A 166 3.53 15.77 7.32
C MET A 166 4.00 14.97 8.54
N VAL A 167 5.29 14.94 8.78
CA VAL A 167 5.92 14.09 9.81
C VAL A 167 6.59 14.94 10.90
N GLY A 168 7.20 16.06 10.50
CA GLY A 168 8.02 16.89 11.36
C GLY A 168 9.50 16.87 10.96
N HIS A 169 10.35 17.48 11.76
CA HIS A 169 11.80 17.50 11.54
C HIS A 169 12.47 16.32 12.27
N PRO A 170 13.31 15.49 11.61
CA PRO A 170 13.84 14.26 12.22
C PRO A 170 14.56 14.47 13.55
N LYS A 171 15.29 15.60 13.70
CA LYS A 171 16.00 15.93 14.96
C LYS A 171 15.12 16.50 16.08
N LYS A 172 13.94 17.06 15.74
CA LYS A 172 13.02 17.67 16.72
C LYS A 172 11.86 16.74 17.06
N ASP A 173 11.32 16.07 16.04
CA ASP A 173 10.13 15.23 16.13
C ASP A 173 10.50 13.73 16.09
N THR A 174 11.51 13.35 16.88
CA THR A 174 12.09 12.00 16.89
C THR A 174 11.06 10.89 17.12
N LYS A 175 10.05 11.11 17.97
CA LYS A 175 8.96 10.15 18.21
C LYS A 175 8.14 9.88 16.94
N ALA A 176 7.89 10.91 16.13
CA ALA A 176 7.13 10.77 14.90
C ALA A 176 7.91 9.97 13.84
N TYR A 177 9.22 10.10 13.80
CA TYR A 177 10.08 9.29 12.94
C TYR A 177 10.19 7.86 13.47
N LYS A 178 10.44 7.68 14.77
CA LYS A 178 10.52 6.35 15.40
C LYS A 178 9.26 5.53 15.20
N SER A 179 8.07 6.14 15.28
CA SER A 179 6.82 5.43 15.02
C SER A 179 6.65 4.97 13.56
N ARG A 180 7.49 5.43 12.66
CA ARG A 180 7.54 5.09 11.23
C ARG A 180 8.79 4.31 10.84
N ASP A 181 9.56 3.87 11.80
CA ASP A 181 10.71 3.00 11.61
C ASP A 181 10.20 1.56 11.45
N ALA A 182 10.14 1.09 10.20
CA ALA A 182 9.62 -0.22 9.88
C ALA A 182 10.57 -1.35 10.28
N MET A 183 11.87 -1.09 10.39
CA MET A 183 12.87 -2.13 10.70
C MET A 183 12.60 -2.78 12.06
N GLN A 184 12.08 -2.04 13.03
CA GLN A 184 11.71 -2.58 14.34
C GLN A 184 10.53 -3.58 14.31
N PHE A 185 9.77 -3.62 13.21
CA PHE A 185 8.61 -4.51 13.04
C PHE A 185 8.91 -5.76 12.23
N ILE A 186 10.06 -5.82 11.55
CA ILE A 186 10.48 -7.01 10.81
C ILE A 186 10.99 -8.04 11.81
N LYS A 187 10.41 -9.25 11.77
CA LYS A 187 10.74 -10.36 12.68
C LYS A 187 11.05 -11.59 11.86
N LYS A 188 11.61 -12.59 12.52
CA LYS A 188 11.94 -13.89 11.89
C LYS A 188 10.73 -14.62 11.32
N ASP A 189 9.57 -14.41 11.92
CA ASP A 189 8.27 -14.98 11.53
C ASP A 189 7.42 -14.03 10.65
N SER A 190 7.99 -12.89 10.25
CA SER A 190 7.33 -12.00 9.29
C SER A 190 7.14 -12.70 7.93
N PRO A 191 6.09 -12.32 7.17
CA PRO A 191 5.92 -12.79 5.80
C PRO A 191 7.18 -12.54 4.97
N PRO A 192 7.53 -13.42 4.02
CA PRO A 192 8.70 -13.24 3.17
C PRO A 192 8.59 -11.94 2.37
N ILE A 193 9.70 -11.21 2.28
CA ILE A 193 9.81 -9.94 1.56
C ILE A 193 10.63 -10.13 0.30
N LEU A 194 10.06 -9.78 -0.86
CA LEU A 194 10.78 -9.67 -2.13
C LEU A 194 11.14 -8.20 -2.37
N ILE A 195 12.43 -7.91 -2.50
CA ILE A 195 12.93 -6.56 -2.79
C ILE A 195 13.26 -6.44 -4.28
N ILE A 196 12.60 -5.52 -4.99
CA ILE A 196 12.91 -5.17 -6.38
C ILE A 196 13.26 -3.69 -6.44
N HIS A 197 14.49 -3.35 -6.83
CA HIS A 197 14.95 -1.97 -6.86
C HIS A 197 15.88 -1.72 -8.04
N GLY A 198 15.71 -0.58 -8.70
CA GLY A 198 16.61 -0.16 -9.79
C GLY A 198 17.90 0.42 -9.23
N GLY A 199 19.06 -0.10 -9.63
CA GLY A 199 20.36 0.39 -9.17
C GLY A 199 20.67 1.85 -9.52
N LYS A 200 19.91 2.47 -10.44
CA LYS A 200 20.00 3.88 -10.84
C LYS A 200 18.72 4.66 -10.54
N ASP A 201 17.92 4.22 -9.58
CA ASP A 201 16.70 4.93 -9.17
C ASP A 201 17.08 6.25 -8.49
N ILE A 202 16.71 7.37 -9.12
CA ILE A 202 16.96 8.73 -8.60
C ILE A 202 15.82 9.24 -7.71
N GLN A 203 14.70 8.52 -7.65
CA GLN A 203 13.53 8.91 -6.85
C GLN A 203 13.55 8.27 -5.47
N VAL A 204 13.98 7.02 -5.40
CA VAL A 204 14.18 6.26 -4.17
C VAL A 204 15.56 5.61 -4.26
N GLY A 205 16.51 6.08 -3.46
CA GLY A 205 17.90 5.62 -3.52
C GLY A 205 18.02 4.11 -3.24
N ILE A 206 18.98 3.46 -3.89
CA ILE A 206 19.22 2.01 -3.74
C ILE A 206 19.55 1.59 -2.30
N HIS A 207 20.05 2.50 -1.48
CA HIS A 207 20.32 2.25 -0.07
C HIS A 207 19.09 1.84 0.72
N GLN A 208 17.89 2.29 0.33
CA GLN A 208 16.62 1.83 0.89
C GLN A 208 16.48 0.30 0.78
N ALA A 209 16.92 -0.28 -0.33
CA ALA A 209 16.88 -1.72 -0.54
C ALA A 209 17.98 -2.44 0.23
N TYR A 210 19.22 -1.94 0.19
CA TYR A 210 20.35 -2.57 0.87
C TYR A 210 20.20 -2.57 2.39
N ASP A 211 19.66 -1.51 2.97
CA ASP A 211 19.48 -1.44 4.42
C ASP A 211 18.30 -2.33 4.87
N LEU A 212 17.29 -2.49 4.03
CA LEU A 212 16.20 -3.42 4.28
C LEU A 212 16.66 -4.90 4.20
N GLU A 213 17.54 -5.24 3.25
CA GLU A 213 18.06 -6.60 3.07
C GLU A 213 18.88 -7.08 4.28
N LYS A 214 19.55 -6.17 4.95
CA LYS A 214 20.42 -6.48 6.12
C LYS A 214 19.65 -6.79 7.40
N ASN A 215 18.36 -6.47 7.45
CA ASN A 215 17.49 -6.67 8.61
C ASN A 215 16.74 -8.00 8.53
#